data_4ee7a205663116257330f7bf806f3dd8
#
_entry.id   4ee7a205663116257330f7bf806f3dd8
#
_cell.length_a   1.000
_cell.length_b   1.000
_cell.length_c   1.000
_cell.angle_alpha   90.00
_cell.angle_beta   90.00
_cell.angle_gamma   90.00
#
_symmetry.space_group_name_H-M   'P 1'
#
loop_
_entity.id
_entity.type
_entity.pdbx_description
1 polymer ?
#
loop_
_entity_poly.entity_id
_entity_poly.type
_entity_poly.pdbx_seq_one_letter_code
_entity_poly.pdbx_strand_id
1 'polypeptide(L)'
;MELAPEPPHIEGPTWRKTAAGKWWLPENTLGWDIINWLAEHVGSPDDATAPFLPTLEQARFLLWLYAVDHHGKWLYRNAVLRRAKGTGKSPLSAAIGLAELCGPVKFDCWAADGPVGKPHPAAWVQLVGVSQEQTKNVMTALNIMATKNFRKKYRLEVNKTCVYSGIGGRLETVTSSPWTMEGNRPTMVLEDEVQWWTEGNGGHDMRSVIDGNVTKVPGARRLSMCNAHVPGDDSVAERDYDAYLLVKQGRAVDTGLIYDSLEAPADTPVSEIPSRTADPDGYDAGLEKLRAGLEVARGDAKWLDTDEVIKAILDIRTPISESRRRHLNQINATEDAFVAPTQWDACQTADTKLERGDRITLGFDGSKTGDWTALVACRVDDGHIQLLKAWNPEDYGGEVPTEDVDTVVRSAFNRYQVVAARFDVRMFESYVDAWTRDYRKLMKVNAS
;
A
#
# COMPACT_ATOMS: atom_id res chain seq x y z
N MET A 1 -12.76 -28.96 -8.62
CA MET A 1 -13.60 -27.91 -9.27
C MET A 1 -12.66 -27.06 -10.10
N GLU A 2 -12.92 -26.96 -11.40
CA GLU A 2 -12.09 -26.16 -12.30
C GLU A 2 -12.41 -24.68 -12.13
N LEU A 3 -11.37 -23.84 -11.99
CA LEU A 3 -11.50 -22.39 -11.83
C LEU A 3 -11.29 -21.70 -13.19
N ALA A 4 -12.00 -20.59 -13.39
CA ALA A 4 -11.74 -19.68 -14.51
C ALA A 4 -10.36 -19.03 -14.36
N PRO A 5 -9.75 -18.52 -15.45
CA PRO A 5 -8.52 -17.73 -15.38
C PRO A 5 -8.66 -16.56 -14.40
N GLU A 6 -7.57 -16.20 -13.74
CA GLU A 6 -7.56 -15.03 -12.86
C GLU A 6 -7.76 -13.75 -13.67
N PRO A 7 -8.64 -12.84 -13.22
CA PRO A 7 -8.73 -11.53 -13.84
C PRO A 7 -7.39 -10.78 -13.66
N PRO A 8 -6.91 -10.07 -14.69
CA PRO A 8 -5.69 -9.27 -14.55
C PRO A 8 -5.90 -8.15 -13.51
N HIS A 9 -4.85 -7.82 -12.78
CA HIS A 9 -4.82 -6.74 -11.76
C HIS A 9 -5.78 -6.91 -10.58
N ILE A 10 -6.32 -8.11 -10.39
CA ILE A 10 -7.19 -8.46 -9.27
C ILE A 10 -6.61 -9.69 -8.58
N GLU A 11 -6.36 -9.60 -7.28
CA GLU A 11 -5.75 -10.68 -6.51
C GLU A 11 -6.70 -11.19 -5.43
N GLY A 12 -6.59 -12.48 -5.15
CA GLY A 12 -7.29 -13.13 -4.05
C GLY A 12 -8.45 -14.03 -4.46
N PRO A 13 -8.84 -14.95 -3.56
CA PRO A 13 -9.89 -15.93 -3.83
C PRO A 13 -11.28 -15.29 -3.94
N THR A 14 -11.50 -14.13 -3.34
CA THR A 14 -12.76 -13.36 -3.36
C THR A 14 -13.25 -13.05 -4.77
N TRP A 15 -12.33 -12.93 -5.73
CA TRP A 15 -12.61 -12.53 -7.11
C TRP A 15 -12.68 -13.69 -8.08
N ARG A 16 -12.36 -14.89 -7.62
CA ARG A 16 -12.31 -16.06 -8.49
C ARG A 16 -13.68 -16.63 -8.77
N LYS A 17 -13.85 -17.13 -9.97
CA LYS A 17 -15.04 -17.86 -10.40
C LYS A 17 -14.69 -19.27 -10.83
N THR A 18 -15.65 -20.16 -10.74
CA THR A 18 -15.58 -21.48 -11.35
C THR A 18 -15.68 -21.39 -12.87
N ALA A 19 -15.30 -22.41 -13.59
CA ALA A 19 -15.50 -22.50 -15.05
C ALA A 19 -16.97 -22.31 -15.46
N ALA A 20 -17.92 -22.60 -14.57
CA ALA A 20 -19.36 -22.36 -14.78
C ALA A 20 -19.80 -20.91 -14.45
N GLY A 21 -18.87 -20.00 -14.18
CA GLY A 21 -19.16 -18.59 -13.91
C GLY A 21 -19.69 -18.27 -12.51
N LYS A 22 -19.82 -19.24 -11.62
CA LYS A 22 -20.23 -19.02 -10.22
C LYS A 22 -19.04 -18.56 -9.38
N TRP A 23 -19.29 -17.71 -8.36
CA TRP A 23 -18.27 -17.33 -7.41
C TRP A 23 -17.68 -18.55 -6.71
N TRP A 24 -16.34 -18.58 -6.62
CA TRP A 24 -15.65 -19.60 -5.84
C TRP A 24 -15.69 -19.20 -4.37
N LEU A 25 -16.35 -20.02 -3.56
CA LEU A 25 -16.51 -19.80 -2.13
C LEU A 25 -15.75 -20.88 -1.37
N PRO A 26 -15.32 -20.63 -0.12
CA PRO A 26 -14.70 -21.64 0.70
C PRO A 26 -15.71 -22.78 1.01
N GLU A 27 -15.19 -23.99 1.10
CA GLU A 27 -16.02 -25.17 1.42
C GLU A 27 -16.61 -25.06 2.82
N ASN A 28 -15.80 -24.64 3.79
CA ASN A 28 -16.19 -24.49 5.19
C ASN A 28 -15.80 -23.10 5.69
N THR A 29 -16.74 -22.40 6.29
CA THR A 29 -16.50 -21.05 6.80
C THR A 29 -17.49 -20.69 7.91
N LEU A 30 -16.98 -20.00 8.95
CA LEU A 30 -17.82 -19.30 9.94
C LEU A 30 -18.39 -17.99 9.41
N GLY A 31 -17.98 -17.56 8.21
CA GLY A 31 -18.33 -16.27 7.64
C GLY A 31 -19.83 -16.05 7.46
N TRP A 32 -20.62 -17.12 7.22
CA TRP A 32 -22.07 -16.99 7.11
C TRP A 32 -22.71 -16.60 8.44
N ASP A 33 -22.32 -17.25 9.55
CA ASP A 33 -22.79 -16.90 10.89
C ASP A 33 -22.42 -15.47 11.26
N ILE A 34 -21.19 -15.05 10.90
CA ILE A 34 -20.67 -13.72 11.17
C ILE A 34 -21.42 -12.66 10.36
N ILE A 35 -21.67 -12.88 9.07
CA ILE A 35 -22.45 -11.94 8.22
C ILE A 35 -23.86 -11.78 8.77
N ASN A 36 -24.53 -12.87 9.12
CA ASN A 36 -25.86 -12.83 9.70
C ASN A 36 -25.86 -12.10 11.04
N TRP A 37 -24.86 -12.38 11.88
CA TRP A 37 -24.70 -11.73 13.19
C TRP A 37 -24.44 -10.22 13.04
N LEU A 38 -23.61 -9.80 12.06
CA LEU A 38 -23.38 -8.39 11.75
C LEU A 38 -24.69 -7.68 11.34
N ALA A 39 -25.43 -8.28 10.43
CA ALA A 39 -26.71 -7.75 9.96
C ALA A 39 -27.77 -7.62 11.08
N GLU A 40 -27.77 -8.56 12.05
CA GLU A 40 -28.71 -8.54 13.16
C GLU A 40 -28.34 -7.55 14.26
N HIS A 41 -27.05 -7.31 14.50
CA HIS A 41 -26.61 -6.67 15.72
C HIS A 41 -25.88 -5.34 15.53
N VAL A 42 -25.21 -5.16 14.40
CA VAL A 42 -24.32 -4.01 14.16
C VAL A 42 -25.02 -2.97 13.29
N GLY A 43 -24.92 -1.70 13.65
CA GLY A 43 -25.49 -0.60 12.86
C GLY A 43 -24.61 -0.20 11.67
N SER A 44 -25.23 0.45 10.69
CA SER A 44 -24.48 1.05 9.57
C SER A 44 -23.58 2.20 10.06
N PRO A 45 -22.43 2.44 9.43
CA PRO A 45 -21.54 3.54 9.80
C PRO A 45 -22.16 4.93 9.57
N ASP A 46 -23.08 5.05 8.60
CA ASP A 46 -23.69 6.34 8.22
C ASP A 46 -25.07 6.54 8.87
N ASP A 47 -25.75 5.46 9.25
CA ASP A 47 -27.06 5.47 9.91
C ASP A 47 -27.15 4.34 10.94
N ALA A 48 -26.94 4.67 12.20
CA ALA A 48 -26.99 3.70 13.29
C ALA A 48 -28.37 3.02 13.47
N THR A 49 -29.45 3.51 12.82
CA THR A 49 -30.78 2.90 12.83
C THR A 49 -30.93 1.81 11.77
N ALA A 50 -30.11 1.84 10.74
CA ALA A 50 -30.03 0.81 9.71
C ALA A 50 -29.02 -0.29 10.10
N PRO A 51 -29.22 -1.55 9.70
CA PRO A 51 -28.26 -2.62 9.95
C PRO A 51 -27.00 -2.44 9.08
N PHE A 52 -25.86 -2.92 9.57
CA PHE A 52 -24.69 -3.06 8.75
C PHE A 52 -24.83 -4.27 7.82
N LEU A 53 -24.94 -4.00 6.53
CA LEU A 53 -25.00 -5.01 5.49
C LEU A 53 -23.68 -4.93 4.68
N PRO A 54 -22.80 -5.93 4.77
CA PRO A 54 -21.59 -5.93 3.93
C PRO A 54 -22.00 -6.00 2.45
N THR A 55 -21.27 -5.31 1.59
CA THR A 55 -21.43 -5.45 0.15
C THR A 55 -21.12 -6.89 -0.29
N LEU A 56 -21.50 -7.26 -1.53
CA LEU A 56 -21.26 -8.63 -1.99
C LEU A 56 -19.76 -8.99 -2.03
N GLU A 57 -18.90 -8.04 -2.36
CA GLU A 57 -17.45 -8.26 -2.30
C GLU A 57 -16.94 -8.37 -0.86
N GLN A 58 -17.42 -7.52 0.04
CA GLN A 58 -17.09 -7.60 1.47
C GLN A 58 -17.58 -8.92 2.08
N ALA A 59 -18.78 -9.36 1.69
CA ALA A 59 -19.32 -10.64 2.13
C ALA A 59 -18.42 -11.80 1.67
N ARG A 60 -18.03 -11.83 0.38
CA ARG A 60 -17.08 -12.86 -0.12
C ARG A 60 -15.75 -12.81 0.59
N PHE A 61 -15.20 -11.61 0.85
CA PHE A 61 -13.97 -11.47 1.64
C PHE A 61 -14.14 -12.04 3.05
N LEU A 62 -15.24 -11.74 3.75
CA LEU A 62 -15.54 -12.29 5.07
C LEU A 62 -15.66 -13.81 5.03
N LEU A 63 -16.29 -14.39 4.00
CA LEU A 63 -16.36 -15.85 3.86
C LEU A 63 -14.97 -16.49 3.81
N TRP A 64 -14.04 -15.89 3.04
CA TRP A 64 -12.67 -16.38 2.94
C TRP A 64 -11.84 -16.07 4.19
N LEU A 65 -11.98 -14.89 4.78
CA LEU A 65 -11.29 -14.51 6.02
C LEU A 65 -11.61 -15.49 7.16
N TYR A 66 -12.85 -15.97 7.21
CA TYR A 66 -13.31 -16.89 8.26
C TYR A 66 -13.41 -18.36 7.78
N ALA A 67 -12.68 -18.69 6.71
CA ALA A 67 -12.62 -20.06 6.21
C ALA A 67 -11.83 -20.97 7.16
N VAL A 68 -12.35 -22.19 7.37
CA VAL A 68 -11.77 -23.21 8.26
C VAL A 68 -11.54 -24.53 7.53
N ASP A 69 -10.59 -25.31 8.03
CA ASP A 69 -10.38 -26.69 7.60
C ASP A 69 -11.38 -27.65 8.28
N HIS A 70 -11.29 -28.93 7.94
CA HIS A 70 -12.14 -29.98 8.52
C HIS A 70 -11.94 -30.22 10.02
N HIS A 71 -10.91 -29.60 10.62
CA HIS A 71 -10.67 -29.59 12.07
C HIS A 71 -11.15 -28.31 12.74
N GLY A 72 -11.75 -27.37 12.01
CA GLY A 72 -12.18 -26.07 12.51
C GLY A 72 -11.01 -25.09 12.72
N LYS A 73 -9.83 -25.35 12.13
CA LYS A 73 -8.69 -24.42 12.16
C LYS A 73 -8.76 -23.46 10.99
N TRP A 74 -8.29 -22.23 11.20
CA TRP A 74 -8.24 -21.21 10.15
C TRP A 74 -7.40 -21.66 8.95
N LEU A 75 -7.92 -21.49 7.75
CA LEU A 75 -7.13 -21.60 6.52
C LEU A 75 -6.13 -20.46 6.41
N TYR A 76 -6.54 -19.26 6.84
CA TYR A 76 -5.73 -18.06 6.75
C TYR A 76 -5.56 -17.43 8.13
N ARG A 77 -4.31 -17.29 8.56
CA ARG A 77 -3.97 -16.59 9.81
C ARG A 77 -3.55 -15.15 9.56
N ASN A 78 -3.10 -14.86 8.35
CA ASN A 78 -2.67 -13.54 7.91
C ASN A 78 -3.53 -13.13 6.73
N ALA A 79 -4.04 -11.91 6.77
CA ALA A 79 -4.85 -11.36 5.69
C ALA A 79 -4.39 -9.95 5.34
N VAL A 80 -4.46 -9.61 4.06
CA VAL A 80 -4.26 -8.26 3.53
C VAL A 80 -5.46 -7.88 2.67
N LEU A 81 -6.07 -6.74 2.97
CA LEU A 81 -7.13 -6.14 2.19
C LEU A 81 -6.65 -4.82 1.60
N ARG A 82 -6.25 -4.83 0.33
CA ARG A 82 -5.82 -3.64 -0.41
C ARG A 82 -6.94 -3.10 -1.28
N ARG A 83 -7.45 -1.94 -0.95
CA ARG A 83 -8.58 -1.27 -1.64
C ARG A 83 -8.33 0.21 -1.83
N ALA A 84 -8.97 0.81 -2.83
CA ALA A 84 -8.96 2.24 -3.08
C ALA A 84 -9.48 3.04 -1.86
N LYS A 85 -9.15 4.32 -1.80
CA LYS A 85 -9.62 5.23 -0.75
C LYS A 85 -11.14 5.40 -0.83
N GLY A 86 -11.81 5.40 0.33
CA GLY A 86 -13.24 5.61 0.42
C GLY A 86 -14.10 4.35 0.18
N THR A 87 -13.52 3.18 -0.10
CA THR A 87 -14.26 1.93 -0.36
C THR A 87 -14.80 1.22 0.89
N GLY A 88 -14.74 1.85 2.06
CA GLY A 88 -15.33 1.30 3.27
C GLY A 88 -14.41 0.38 4.09
N LYS A 89 -13.08 0.48 3.94
CA LYS A 89 -12.11 -0.29 4.75
C LYS A 89 -12.31 -0.09 6.25
N SER A 90 -12.35 1.16 6.71
CA SER A 90 -12.47 1.46 8.16
C SER A 90 -13.80 1.00 8.76
N PRO A 91 -14.99 1.19 8.13
CA PRO A 91 -16.22 0.56 8.58
C PRO A 91 -16.16 -0.98 8.61
N LEU A 92 -15.57 -1.60 7.60
CA LEU A 92 -15.40 -3.06 7.59
C LEU A 92 -14.47 -3.52 8.72
N SER A 93 -13.38 -2.79 8.99
CA SER A 93 -12.49 -3.04 10.14
C SER A 93 -13.25 -2.95 11.46
N ALA A 94 -14.08 -1.92 11.61
CA ALA A 94 -14.92 -1.75 12.79
C ALA A 94 -15.93 -2.89 12.96
N ALA A 95 -16.58 -3.34 11.89
CA ALA A 95 -17.51 -4.48 11.90
C ALA A 95 -16.80 -5.77 12.30
N ILE A 96 -15.62 -6.05 11.70
CA ILE A 96 -14.79 -7.20 12.08
C ILE A 96 -14.38 -7.10 13.54
N GLY A 97 -13.92 -5.92 14.00
CA GLY A 97 -13.56 -5.69 15.40
C GLY A 97 -14.69 -5.98 16.39
N LEU A 98 -15.93 -5.56 16.06
CA LEU A 98 -17.11 -5.87 16.87
C LEU A 98 -17.46 -7.37 16.82
N ALA A 99 -17.33 -8.02 15.67
CA ALA A 99 -17.54 -9.46 15.54
C ALA A 99 -16.50 -10.24 16.34
N GLU A 100 -15.22 -9.89 16.26
CA GLU A 100 -14.15 -10.52 17.04
C GLU A 100 -14.32 -10.33 18.55
N LEU A 101 -14.89 -9.19 18.96
CA LEU A 101 -15.14 -8.90 20.37
C LEU A 101 -16.35 -9.67 20.94
N CYS A 102 -17.42 -9.82 20.16
CA CYS A 102 -18.70 -10.29 20.66
C CYS A 102 -19.40 -11.36 19.81
N GLY A 103 -18.95 -11.55 18.56
CA GLY A 103 -19.61 -12.41 17.58
C GLY A 103 -19.14 -13.86 17.59
N PRO A 104 -19.72 -14.70 16.72
CA PRO A 104 -19.45 -16.14 16.67
C PRO A 104 -18.17 -16.47 15.89
N VAL A 105 -17.03 -15.92 16.32
CA VAL A 105 -15.74 -15.97 15.60
C VAL A 105 -14.83 -17.12 15.99
N LYS A 106 -15.25 -17.99 16.89
CA LYS A 106 -14.47 -19.16 17.30
C LYS A 106 -15.23 -20.42 16.93
N PHE A 107 -14.58 -21.36 16.22
CA PHE A 107 -15.18 -22.63 15.92
C PHE A 107 -15.65 -23.35 17.20
N ASP A 108 -16.88 -23.84 17.18
CA ASP A 108 -17.49 -24.59 18.25
C ASP A 108 -17.64 -26.07 17.90
N CYS A 109 -18.43 -26.37 16.89
CA CYS A 109 -18.72 -27.73 16.46
C CYS A 109 -19.13 -27.76 14.98
N TRP A 110 -19.32 -28.96 14.47
CA TRP A 110 -19.93 -29.25 13.19
C TRP A 110 -21.42 -29.50 13.34
N ALA A 111 -22.25 -28.79 12.58
CA ALA A 111 -23.68 -29.07 12.41
C ALA A 111 -23.95 -29.66 11.02
N ALA A 112 -25.20 -30.01 10.75
CA ALA A 112 -25.62 -30.56 9.46
C ALA A 112 -25.31 -29.61 8.28
N ASP A 113 -25.37 -28.29 8.54
CA ASP A 113 -25.24 -27.23 7.52
C ASP A 113 -23.79 -26.69 7.43
N GLY A 114 -22.86 -27.19 8.26
CA GLY A 114 -21.46 -26.73 8.25
C GLY A 114 -20.90 -26.39 9.64
N PRO A 115 -19.81 -25.63 9.70
CA PRO A 115 -19.18 -25.22 10.94
C PRO A 115 -20.02 -24.17 11.67
N VAL A 116 -20.14 -24.31 12.97
CA VAL A 116 -20.84 -23.37 13.86
C VAL A 116 -19.85 -22.60 14.69
N GLY A 117 -20.04 -21.29 14.78
CA GLY A 117 -19.23 -20.39 15.56
C GLY A 117 -19.80 -20.09 16.94
N LYS A 118 -18.92 -19.74 17.88
CA LYS A 118 -19.27 -19.18 19.20
C LYS A 118 -18.42 -17.96 19.50
N PRO A 119 -18.84 -17.08 20.44
CA PRO A 119 -17.99 -16.00 20.91
C PRO A 119 -16.69 -16.49 21.53
N HIS A 120 -15.62 -15.70 21.34
CA HIS A 120 -14.36 -16.00 22.01
C HIS A 120 -14.46 -15.63 23.49
N PRO A 121 -14.18 -16.56 24.46
CA PRO A 121 -14.43 -16.33 25.90
C PRO A 121 -13.53 -15.26 26.51
N ALA A 122 -12.42 -14.93 25.88
CA ALA A 122 -11.46 -13.92 26.30
C ALA A 122 -10.92 -13.20 25.05
N ALA A 123 -11.80 -12.57 24.29
CA ALA A 123 -11.43 -11.84 23.08
C ALA A 123 -10.49 -10.68 23.42
N TRP A 124 -9.39 -10.59 22.73
CA TRP A 124 -8.49 -9.45 22.81
C TRP A 124 -8.19 -8.96 21.40
N VAL A 125 -8.92 -7.94 21.00
CA VAL A 125 -8.76 -7.31 19.67
C VAL A 125 -7.87 -6.09 19.79
N GLN A 126 -6.83 -6.01 18.98
CA GLN A 126 -5.98 -4.83 18.88
C GLN A 126 -6.18 -4.15 17.55
N LEU A 127 -6.50 -2.86 17.59
CA LEU A 127 -6.53 -1.97 16.43
C LEU A 127 -5.24 -1.16 16.44
N VAL A 128 -4.37 -1.42 15.46
CA VAL A 128 -2.98 -0.93 15.46
C VAL A 128 -2.75 0.03 14.29
N GLY A 129 -2.05 1.12 14.56
CA GLY A 129 -1.58 2.08 13.58
C GLY A 129 -0.33 2.80 14.06
N VAL A 130 0.52 3.28 13.16
CA VAL A 130 1.73 4.05 13.51
C VAL A 130 1.41 5.47 14.02
N SER A 131 0.16 5.90 13.89
CA SER A 131 -0.32 7.16 14.47
C SER A 131 -1.71 7.03 15.08
N GLN A 132 -2.04 7.91 16.06
CA GLN A 132 -3.37 7.94 16.66
C GLN A 132 -4.47 8.30 15.66
N GLU A 133 -4.18 9.12 14.67
CA GLU A 133 -5.17 9.53 13.67
C GLU A 133 -5.63 8.35 12.79
N GLN A 134 -4.76 7.40 12.50
CA GLN A 134 -5.13 6.18 11.75
C GLN A 134 -6.18 5.38 12.51
N THR A 135 -5.93 5.02 13.75
CA THR A 135 -6.85 4.21 14.56
C THR A 135 -8.14 4.94 14.94
N LYS A 136 -8.12 6.28 14.98
CA LYS A 136 -9.26 7.13 15.34
C LYS A 136 -10.44 6.99 14.38
N ASN A 137 -10.19 6.86 13.10
CA ASN A 137 -11.25 6.69 12.09
C ASN A 137 -12.02 5.38 12.31
N VAL A 138 -11.31 4.29 12.53
CA VAL A 138 -11.92 2.98 12.81
C VAL A 138 -12.68 3.01 14.14
N MET A 139 -12.11 3.61 15.19
CA MET A 139 -12.79 3.76 16.48
C MET A 139 -14.04 4.64 16.38
N THR A 140 -14.02 5.66 15.55
CA THR A 140 -15.22 6.50 15.30
C THR A 140 -16.32 5.68 14.62
N ALA A 141 -15.99 4.94 13.56
CA ALA A 141 -16.93 4.04 12.90
C ALA A 141 -17.47 2.98 13.87
N LEU A 142 -16.59 2.32 14.65
CA LEU A 142 -16.97 1.35 15.66
C LEU A 142 -17.97 1.93 16.67
N ASN A 143 -17.73 3.16 17.14
CA ASN A 143 -18.61 3.82 18.09
C ASN A 143 -20.01 4.11 17.53
N ILE A 144 -20.11 4.45 16.24
CA ILE A 144 -21.40 4.65 15.57
C ILE A 144 -22.09 3.28 15.40
N MET A 145 -21.36 2.30 14.89
CA MET A 145 -21.87 0.97 14.55
C MET A 145 -22.27 0.14 15.77
N ALA A 146 -21.61 0.36 16.92
CA ALA A 146 -22.01 -0.21 18.21
C ALA A 146 -23.25 0.53 18.77
N THR A 147 -24.42 0.24 18.23
CA THR A 147 -25.71 0.87 18.59
C THR A 147 -26.03 0.78 20.08
N LYS A 148 -27.00 1.56 20.55
CA LYS A 148 -27.45 1.48 21.96
C LYS A 148 -27.92 0.07 22.35
N ASN A 149 -28.62 -0.62 21.44
CA ASN A 149 -29.10 -2.00 21.66
C ASN A 149 -27.92 -2.98 21.75
N PHE A 150 -26.95 -2.84 20.85
CA PHE A 150 -25.74 -3.62 20.86
C PHE A 150 -24.96 -3.47 22.17
N ARG A 151 -24.70 -2.22 22.59
CA ARG A 151 -24.01 -1.93 23.85
C ARG A 151 -24.72 -2.53 25.06
N LYS A 152 -26.06 -2.44 25.11
CA LYS A 152 -26.87 -3.04 26.17
C LYS A 152 -26.80 -4.57 26.16
N LYS A 153 -26.93 -5.20 24.96
CA LYS A 153 -26.90 -6.65 24.80
C LYS A 153 -25.58 -7.24 25.28
N TYR A 154 -24.46 -6.66 24.87
CA TYR A 154 -23.12 -7.18 25.18
C TYR A 154 -22.47 -6.46 26.38
N ARG A 155 -23.19 -5.60 27.08
CA ARG A 155 -22.73 -4.82 28.25
C ARG A 155 -21.41 -4.13 27.95
N LEU A 156 -21.37 -3.39 26.84
CA LEU A 156 -20.14 -2.72 26.43
C LEU A 156 -19.88 -1.49 27.31
N GLU A 157 -18.67 -1.42 27.83
CA GLU A 157 -18.08 -0.22 28.39
C GLU A 157 -17.14 0.41 27.35
N VAL A 158 -17.57 1.56 26.79
CA VAL A 158 -16.88 2.21 25.66
C VAL A 158 -16.11 3.40 26.17
N ASN A 159 -14.78 3.31 26.18
CA ASN A 159 -13.85 4.38 26.44
C ASN A 159 -13.23 4.92 25.15
N LYS A 160 -12.46 5.99 25.23
CA LYS A 160 -11.86 6.66 24.08
C LYS A 160 -10.93 5.75 23.24
N THR A 161 -10.21 4.85 23.90
CA THR A 161 -9.19 3.98 23.29
C THR A 161 -9.37 2.51 23.57
N CYS A 162 -10.39 2.15 24.35
CA CYS A 162 -10.65 0.76 24.71
C CYS A 162 -12.15 0.52 24.87
N VAL A 163 -12.61 -0.64 24.42
CA VAL A 163 -13.99 -1.12 24.59
C VAL A 163 -13.92 -2.46 25.32
N TYR A 164 -14.56 -2.54 26.47
CA TYR A 164 -14.71 -3.78 27.22
C TYR A 164 -16.07 -4.41 26.96
N SER A 165 -16.11 -5.73 26.83
CA SER A 165 -17.34 -6.51 26.69
C SER A 165 -17.65 -7.23 27.98
N GLY A 166 -18.92 -7.19 28.42
CA GLY A 166 -19.41 -7.92 29.59
C GLY A 166 -19.34 -9.45 29.47
N ILE A 167 -19.01 -9.97 28.29
CA ILE A 167 -18.74 -11.41 28.07
C ILE A 167 -17.25 -11.77 28.22
N GLY A 168 -16.38 -10.82 28.65
CA GLY A 168 -14.99 -11.09 29.02
C GLY A 168 -13.96 -10.68 27.97
N GLY A 169 -14.33 -9.91 26.95
CA GLY A 169 -13.42 -9.44 25.89
C GLY A 169 -13.07 -7.96 26.00
N ARG A 170 -12.01 -7.55 25.27
CA ARG A 170 -11.65 -6.16 25.05
C ARG A 170 -11.19 -5.91 23.63
N LEU A 171 -11.45 -4.68 23.15
CA LEU A 171 -10.87 -4.11 21.96
C LEU A 171 -10.15 -2.83 22.35
N GLU A 172 -8.91 -2.67 21.93
CA GLU A 172 -8.10 -1.50 22.28
C GLU A 172 -7.35 -0.96 21.06
N THR A 173 -7.11 0.36 21.06
CA THR A 173 -6.22 0.97 20.08
C THR A 173 -4.78 0.94 20.60
N VAL A 174 -3.85 0.61 19.72
CA VAL A 174 -2.42 0.60 20.00
C VAL A 174 -1.72 1.47 18.96
N THR A 175 -1.09 2.54 19.43
CA THR A 175 -0.39 3.53 18.60
C THR A 175 0.97 3.88 19.16
N SER A 176 1.39 3.17 20.20
CA SER A 176 2.60 3.44 20.96
C SER A 176 3.76 2.58 20.49
N SER A 177 4.94 2.87 21.02
CA SER A 177 6.18 2.13 20.82
C SER A 177 5.95 0.59 20.80
N PRO A 178 6.57 -0.15 19.88
CA PRO A 178 6.52 -1.59 19.79
C PRO A 178 6.73 -2.31 21.13
N TRP A 179 7.61 -1.77 21.97
CA TRP A 179 7.93 -2.28 23.31
C TRP A 179 6.74 -2.39 24.27
N THR A 180 5.71 -1.54 24.09
CA THR A 180 4.49 -1.61 24.94
C THR A 180 3.56 -2.76 24.56
N MET A 181 3.74 -3.33 23.37
CA MET A 181 2.99 -4.47 22.87
C MET A 181 3.66 -5.82 23.18
N GLU A 182 4.95 -5.80 23.55
CA GLU A 182 5.71 -7.02 23.84
C GLU A 182 5.02 -7.84 24.93
N GLY A 183 4.83 -9.14 24.66
CA GLY A 183 4.15 -10.05 25.60
C GLY A 183 2.61 -10.03 25.54
N ASN A 184 1.98 -9.16 24.77
CA ASN A 184 0.54 -9.18 24.57
C ASN A 184 0.09 -10.51 23.91
N ARG A 185 -1.18 -10.87 24.15
CA ARG A 185 -1.76 -12.13 23.64
C ARG A 185 -3.08 -11.83 22.91
N PRO A 186 -3.06 -11.03 21.82
CA PRO A 186 -4.25 -10.72 21.07
C PRO A 186 -4.83 -11.96 20.40
N THR A 187 -6.14 -11.99 20.25
CA THR A 187 -6.85 -12.99 19.45
C THR A 187 -7.01 -12.55 18.00
N MET A 188 -7.09 -11.23 17.79
CA MET A 188 -7.12 -10.60 16.47
C MET A 188 -6.37 -9.26 16.51
N VAL A 189 -5.55 -9.01 15.49
CA VAL A 189 -4.91 -7.72 15.27
C VAL A 189 -5.42 -7.15 13.94
N LEU A 190 -5.98 -5.94 14.00
CA LEU A 190 -6.43 -5.15 12.86
C LEU A 190 -5.42 -4.02 12.65
N GLU A 191 -4.69 -4.09 11.55
CA GLU A 191 -3.63 -3.16 11.20
C GLU A 191 -4.16 -2.18 10.15
N ASP A 192 -4.12 -0.90 10.45
CA ASP A 192 -4.67 0.12 9.57
C ASP A 192 -3.58 0.91 8.84
N GLU A 193 -3.80 1.15 7.54
CA GLU A 193 -2.94 1.97 6.67
C GLU A 193 -1.47 1.48 6.65
N VAL A 194 -1.24 0.16 6.53
CA VAL A 194 0.12 -0.44 6.59
C VAL A 194 1.04 -0.04 5.44
N GLN A 195 0.54 0.63 4.39
CA GLN A 195 1.36 1.25 3.36
C GLN A 195 2.20 2.44 3.88
N TRP A 196 1.88 2.93 5.07
CA TRP A 196 2.66 3.98 5.75
C TRP A 196 3.57 3.45 6.85
N TRP A 197 3.59 2.12 7.08
CA TRP A 197 4.41 1.52 8.11
C TRP A 197 5.80 1.20 7.54
N THR A 198 6.77 2.05 7.84
CA THR A 198 8.16 1.95 7.39
C THR A 198 9.11 1.78 8.57
N GLU A 199 10.38 1.52 8.30
CA GLU A 199 11.42 1.49 9.35
C GLU A 199 11.49 2.85 10.08
N GLY A 200 11.49 3.94 9.33
CA GLY A 200 11.65 5.30 9.87
C GLY A 200 10.60 5.74 10.89
N ASN A 201 9.41 5.12 10.90
CA ASN A 201 8.35 5.41 11.87
C ASN A 201 8.06 4.25 12.84
N GLY A 202 8.95 3.23 12.88
CA GLY A 202 8.82 2.07 13.76
C GLY A 202 7.78 1.03 13.30
N GLY A 203 7.29 1.15 12.07
CA GLY A 203 6.29 0.23 11.51
C GLY A 203 6.80 -1.20 11.37
N HIS A 204 8.07 -1.39 11.01
CA HIS A 204 8.69 -2.71 10.92
C HIS A 204 8.81 -3.39 12.28
N ASP A 205 9.27 -2.66 13.30
CA ASP A 205 9.37 -3.17 14.66
C ASP A 205 7.99 -3.55 15.20
N MET A 206 6.98 -2.72 14.94
CA MET A 206 5.61 -2.98 15.34
C MET A 206 5.08 -4.26 14.69
N ARG A 207 5.30 -4.48 13.39
CA ARG A 207 4.93 -5.70 12.69
C ARG A 207 5.65 -6.91 13.28
N SER A 208 6.94 -6.82 13.58
CA SER A 208 7.73 -7.90 14.17
C SER A 208 7.17 -8.34 15.53
N VAL A 209 6.81 -7.38 16.39
CA VAL A 209 6.18 -7.66 17.70
C VAL A 209 4.80 -8.29 17.51
N ILE A 210 3.97 -7.81 16.57
CA ILE A 210 2.66 -8.39 16.27
C ILE A 210 2.79 -9.85 15.84
N ASP A 211 3.68 -10.14 14.88
CA ASP A 211 3.90 -11.51 14.39
C ASP A 211 4.37 -12.44 15.52
N GLY A 212 5.26 -11.97 16.39
CA GLY A 212 5.68 -12.69 17.60
C GLY A 212 4.52 -12.97 18.57
N ASN A 213 3.65 -12.00 18.79
CA ASN A 213 2.50 -12.13 19.70
C ASN A 213 1.41 -13.06 19.15
N VAL A 214 1.06 -12.91 17.86
CA VAL A 214 0.07 -13.77 17.18
C VAL A 214 0.53 -15.24 17.17
N THR A 215 1.83 -15.49 17.05
CA THR A 215 2.38 -16.85 17.08
C THR A 215 2.19 -17.55 18.43
N LYS A 216 2.20 -16.80 19.53
CA LYS A 216 2.05 -17.33 20.91
C LYS A 216 0.61 -17.75 21.25
N VAL A 217 -0.38 -17.29 20.48
CA VAL A 217 -1.80 -17.52 20.77
C VAL A 217 -2.40 -18.47 19.73
N PRO A 218 -2.86 -19.66 20.15
CA PRO A 218 -3.51 -20.59 19.22
C PRO A 218 -4.75 -19.96 18.57
N GLY A 219 -4.78 -19.97 17.24
CA GLY A 219 -5.90 -19.42 16.47
C GLY A 219 -5.92 -17.88 16.36
N ALA A 220 -4.93 -17.17 16.89
CA ALA A 220 -4.81 -15.75 16.69
C ALA A 220 -4.52 -15.41 15.23
N ARG A 221 -5.02 -14.25 14.79
CA ARG A 221 -4.94 -13.79 13.39
C ARG A 221 -4.61 -12.31 13.30
N ARG A 222 -4.14 -11.89 12.15
CA ARG A 222 -4.01 -10.47 11.80
C ARG A 222 -4.64 -10.17 10.44
N LEU A 223 -5.13 -8.94 10.30
CA LEU A 223 -5.66 -8.38 9.06
C LEU A 223 -5.04 -7.01 8.84
N SER A 224 -4.28 -6.87 7.77
CA SER A 224 -3.73 -5.59 7.32
C SER A 224 -4.67 -4.94 6.32
N MET A 225 -4.96 -3.67 6.51
CA MET A 225 -5.75 -2.87 5.57
C MET A 225 -4.89 -1.74 5.00
N CYS A 226 -4.91 -1.58 3.68
CA CYS A 226 -4.08 -0.59 3.00
C CYS A 226 -4.71 -0.09 1.69
N ASN A 227 -4.16 1.01 1.19
CA ASN A 227 -4.15 1.35 -0.23
C ASN A 227 -2.90 0.75 -0.90
N ALA A 228 -2.74 0.97 -2.21
CA ALA A 228 -1.50 0.64 -2.89
C ALA A 228 -0.31 1.36 -2.22
N HIS A 229 0.78 0.64 -2.04
CA HIS A 229 2.03 1.17 -1.48
C HIS A 229 2.84 1.95 -2.53
N VAL A 230 3.83 2.69 -2.08
CA VAL A 230 4.85 3.28 -2.94
C VAL A 230 5.97 2.25 -3.10
N PRO A 231 6.26 1.78 -4.31
CA PRO A 231 7.36 0.86 -4.54
C PRO A 231 8.71 1.49 -4.16
N GLY A 232 9.50 0.73 -3.39
CA GLY A 232 10.81 1.15 -2.93
C GLY A 232 10.82 1.87 -1.57
N ASP A 233 9.65 2.20 -0.99
CA ASP A 233 9.56 2.76 0.36
C ASP A 233 9.75 1.70 1.46
N ASP A 234 9.87 0.44 1.07
CA ASP A 234 10.02 -0.71 1.97
C ASP A 234 8.96 -0.71 3.08
N SER A 235 7.73 -0.35 2.72
CA SER A 235 6.63 -0.36 3.66
C SER A 235 6.18 -1.79 4.00
N VAL A 236 5.50 -1.96 5.14
CA VAL A 236 4.91 -3.25 5.51
C VAL A 236 3.95 -3.77 4.45
N ALA A 237 3.19 -2.89 3.77
CA ALA A 237 2.32 -3.30 2.66
C ALA A 237 3.11 -3.80 1.45
N GLU A 238 4.26 -3.22 1.15
CA GLU A 238 5.16 -3.68 0.08
C GLU A 238 5.71 -5.06 0.40
N ARG A 239 6.24 -5.25 1.62
CA ARG A 239 6.73 -6.56 2.08
C ARG A 239 5.67 -7.66 2.09
N ASP A 240 4.43 -7.33 2.48
CA ASP A 240 3.30 -8.28 2.41
C ASP A 240 2.97 -8.65 0.95
N TYR A 241 3.06 -7.68 0.01
CA TYR A 241 2.82 -7.93 -1.41
C TYR A 241 3.93 -8.78 -2.04
N ASP A 242 5.19 -8.49 -1.73
CA ASP A 242 6.34 -9.26 -2.21
C ASP A 242 6.29 -10.70 -1.70
N ALA A 243 5.97 -10.89 -0.42
CA ALA A 243 5.78 -12.21 0.16
C ALA A 243 4.65 -12.98 -0.56
N TYR A 244 3.52 -12.33 -0.84
CA TYR A 244 2.43 -12.91 -1.60
C TYR A 244 2.87 -13.33 -3.01
N LEU A 245 3.62 -12.46 -3.73
CA LEU A 245 4.11 -12.79 -5.07
C LEU A 245 5.07 -13.97 -5.06
N LEU A 246 5.95 -14.08 -4.08
CA LEU A 246 6.86 -15.23 -3.94
C LEU A 246 6.09 -16.55 -3.72
N VAL A 247 5.03 -16.53 -2.89
CA VAL A 247 4.14 -17.68 -2.70
C VAL A 247 3.42 -18.03 -3.99
N LYS A 248 2.82 -17.04 -4.66
CA LYS A 248 2.11 -17.21 -5.95
C LYS A 248 3.00 -17.80 -7.04
N GLN A 249 4.29 -17.46 -7.05
CA GLN A 249 5.31 -17.99 -7.98
C GLN A 249 5.86 -19.36 -7.55
N GLY A 250 5.43 -19.92 -6.42
CA GLY A 250 5.96 -21.17 -5.88
C GLY A 250 7.41 -21.07 -5.35
N ARG A 251 7.89 -19.85 -5.09
CA ARG A 251 9.25 -19.55 -4.59
C ARG A 251 9.32 -19.47 -3.07
N ALA A 252 8.18 -19.39 -2.39
CA ALA A 252 8.06 -19.43 -0.95
C ALA A 252 6.94 -20.39 -0.53
N VAL A 253 7.02 -20.88 0.71
CA VAL A 253 6.00 -21.75 1.30
C VAL A 253 4.76 -20.93 1.62
N ASP A 254 3.58 -21.42 1.21
CA ASP A 254 2.31 -20.83 1.64
C ASP A 254 2.08 -21.09 3.13
N THR A 255 2.10 -20.03 3.92
CA THR A 255 1.87 -20.06 5.37
C THR A 255 0.44 -19.69 5.77
N GLY A 256 -0.48 -19.63 4.80
CA GLY A 256 -1.87 -19.22 5.00
C GLY A 256 -2.03 -17.71 4.97
N LEU A 257 -1.45 -17.05 3.97
CA LEU A 257 -1.67 -15.63 3.65
C LEU A 257 -2.79 -15.51 2.61
N ILE A 258 -3.86 -14.80 2.96
CA ILE A 258 -4.82 -14.29 1.97
C ILE A 258 -4.44 -12.84 1.61
N TYR A 259 -4.15 -12.60 0.35
CA TYR A 259 -3.95 -11.25 -0.19
C TYR A 259 -5.11 -10.94 -1.12
N ASP A 260 -5.88 -9.91 -0.81
CA ASP A 260 -7.09 -9.57 -1.55
C ASP A 260 -7.02 -8.12 -2.02
N SER A 261 -7.02 -7.93 -3.34
CA SER A 261 -6.91 -6.59 -3.92
C SER A 261 -7.81 -6.41 -5.13
N LEU A 262 -8.26 -5.18 -5.30
CA LEU A 262 -8.99 -4.71 -6.47
C LEU A 262 -8.37 -3.40 -6.91
N GLU A 263 -7.86 -3.34 -8.14
CA GLU A 263 -7.29 -2.14 -8.72
C GLU A 263 -7.85 -1.86 -10.11
N ALA A 264 -7.75 -0.63 -10.56
CA ALA A 264 -8.12 -0.25 -11.92
C ALA A 264 -7.21 -0.95 -12.94
N PRO A 265 -7.70 -1.19 -14.17
CA PRO A 265 -6.85 -1.67 -15.27
C PRO A 265 -5.60 -0.79 -15.45
N ALA A 266 -4.47 -1.42 -15.76
CA ALA A 266 -3.18 -0.73 -15.88
C ALA A 266 -3.18 0.40 -16.93
N ASP A 267 -4.01 0.26 -17.97
CA ASP A 267 -4.17 1.22 -19.05
C ASP A 267 -5.20 2.33 -18.77
N THR A 268 -5.62 2.48 -17.50
CA THR A 268 -6.50 3.59 -17.08
C THR A 268 -5.73 4.91 -17.15
N PRO A 269 -6.12 5.86 -18.01
CA PRO A 269 -5.37 7.09 -18.23
C PRO A 269 -5.56 8.06 -17.05
N VAL A 270 -4.51 8.80 -16.72
CA VAL A 270 -4.54 9.95 -15.80
C VAL A 270 -3.81 11.13 -16.45
N SER A 271 -2.47 11.04 -16.57
CA SER A 271 -1.63 12.07 -17.21
C SER A 271 -1.75 12.08 -18.74
N GLU A 272 -2.20 11.00 -19.32
CA GLU A 272 -2.35 10.82 -20.77
C GLU A 272 -3.61 11.49 -21.33
N ILE A 273 -4.52 11.96 -20.45
CA ILE A 273 -5.74 12.66 -20.89
C ILE A 273 -5.32 14.04 -21.45
N PRO A 274 -5.55 14.30 -22.74
CA PRO A 274 -5.17 15.58 -23.34
C PRO A 274 -5.96 16.75 -22.75
N SER A 275 -5.48 17.97 -22.91
CA SER A 275 -6.26 19.13 -22.50
C SER A 275 -7.48 19.30 -23.42
N ARG A 276 -8.61 19.71 -22.84
CA ARG A 276 -9.87 19.91 -23.58
C ARG A 276 -9.75 20.94 -24.72
N THR A 277 -8.83 21.89 -24.58
CA THR A 277 -8.59 22.91 -25.60
C THR A 277 -7.74 22.42 -26.77
N ALA A 278 -6.86 21.44 -26.52
CA ALA A 278 -5.97 20.89 -27.55
C ALA A 278 -6.66 19.77 -28.35
N ASP A 279 -7.40 18.89 -27.69
CA ASP A 279 -8.10 17.75 -28.27
C ASP A 279 -9.39 17.47 -27.48
N PRO A 280 -10.53 18.10 -27.83
CA PRO A 280 -11.78 17.91 -27.11
C PRO A 280 -12.28 16.45 -27.14
N ASP A 281 -12.16 15.77 -28.28
CA ASP A 281 -12.65 14.38 -28.44
C ASP A 281 -11.77 13.40 -27.64
N GLY A 282 -10.46 13.57 -27.70
CA GLY A 282 -9.51 12.81 -26.89
C GLY A 282 -9.68 13.04 -25.40
N TYR A 283 -9.99 14.28 -24.99
CA TYR A 283 -10.32 14.59 -23.59
C TYR A 283 -11.54 13.83 -23.11
N ASP A 284 -12.66 13.88 -23.86
CA ASP A 284 -13.90 13.23 -23.47
C ASP A 284 -13.74 11.69 -23.44
N ALA A 285 -13.05 11.11 -24.45
CA ALA A 285 -12.72 9.67 -24.47
C ALA A 285 -11.82 9.25 -23.29
N GLY A 286 -10.82 10.08 -22.95
CA GLY A 286 -9.94 9.86 -21.82
C GLY A 286 -10.68 9.87 -20.48
N LEU A 287 -11.62 10.82 -20.29
CA LEU A 287 -12.47 10.87 -19.11
C LEU A 287 -13.37 9.64 -18.98
N GLU A 288 -13.94 9.17 -20.09
CA GLU A 288 -14.80 7.98 -20.08
C GLU A 288 -14.00 6.72 -19.70
N LYS A 289 -12.77 6.60 -20.20
CA LYS A 289 -11.87 5.51 -19.84
C LYS A 289 -11.40 5.61 -18.37
N LEU A 290 -11.10 6.81 -17.86
CA LEU A 290 -10.80 7.03 -16.45
C LEU A 290 -11.98 6.64 -15.56
N ARG A 291 -13.19 7.04 -15.93
CA ARG A 291 -14.43 6.67 -15.23
C ARG A 291 -14.59 5.15 -15.16
N ALA A 292 -14.42 4.46 -16.29
CA ALA A 292 -14.50 3.00 -16.33
C ALA A 292 -13.47 2.33 -15.40
N GLY A 293 -12.24 2.84 -15.35
CA GLY A 293 -11.21 2.36 -14.43
C GLY A 293 -11.58 2.59 -12.95
N LEU A 294 -12.14 3.75 -12.63
CA LEU A 294 -12.62 4.05 -11.29
C LEU A 294 -13.80 3.16 -10.87
N GLU A 295 -14.72 2.85 -11.78
CA GLU A 295 -15.83 1.92 -11.52
C GLU A 295 -15.30 0.52 -11.14
N VAL A 296 -14.21 0.08 -11.76
CA VAL A 296 -13.52 -1.16 -11.38
C VAL A 296 -12.90 -1.03 -10.00
N ALA A 297 -12.09 0.01 -9.76
CA ALA A 297 -11.34 0.18 -8.51
C ALA A 297 -12.23 0.36 -7.28
N ARG A 298 -13.39 1.02 -7.42
CA ARG A 298 -14.35 1.19 -6.34
C ARG A 298 -15.16 -0.07 -6.03
N GLY A 299 -15.28 -1.00 -6.98
CA GLY A 299 -16.06 -2.22 -6.84
C GLY A 299 -17.52 -1.94 -6.42
N ASP A 300 -17.98 -2.58 -5.35
CA ASP A 300 -19.32 -2.44 -4.81
C ASP A 300 -19.56 -1.15 -4.00
N ALA A 301 -18.54 -0.29 -3.83
CA ALA A 301 -18.65 0.95 -3.05
C ALA A 301 -19.45 2.04 -3.79
N LYS A 302 -20.76 1.79 -3.99
CA LYS A 302 -21.67 2.64 -4.77
C LYS A 302 -21.93 4.02 -4.14
N TRP A 303 -21.56 4.22 -2.88
CA TRP A 303 -21.61 5.52 -2.18
C TRP A 303 -20.53 6.51 -2.64
N LEU A 304 -19.47 6.04 -3.33
CA LEU A 304 -18.47 6.92 -3.90
C LEU A 304 -19.00 7.61 -5.16
N ASP A 305 -19.01 8.94 -5.14
CA ASP A 305 -19.30 9.75 -6.32
C ASP A 305 -18.09 9.77 -7.23
N THR A 306 -18.17 9.05 -8.35
CA THR A 306 -17.10 8.93 -9.32
C THR A 306 -16.74 10.28 -9.95
N ASP A 307 -17.71 11.20 -10.13
CA ASP A 307 -17.44 12.52 -10.70
C ASP A 307 -16.63 13.39 -9.76
N GLU A 308 -16.90 13.35 -8.46
CA GLU A 308 -16.11 14.07 -7.48
C GLU A 308 -14.67 13.48 -7.37
N VAL A 309 -14.53 12.16 -7.50
CA VAL A 309 -13.21 11.53 -7.54
C VAL A 309 -12.43 11.94 -8.80
N ILE A 310 -13.07 11.99 -9.97
CA ILE A 310 -12.45 12.47 -11.21
C ILE A 310 -11.94 13.90 -11.06
N LYS A 311 -12.75 14.79 -10.47
CA LYS A 311 -12.32 16.19 -10.20
C LYS A 311 -11.08 16.23 -9.31
N ALA A 312 -11.01 15.39 -8.27
CA ALA A 312 -9.85 15.31 -7.38
C ALA A 312 -8.60 14.77 -8.09
N ILE A 313 -8.76 13.81 -9.00
CA ILE A 313 -7.65 13.26 -9.81
C ILE A 313 -7.12 14.31 -10.80
N LEU A 314 -8.00 15.06 -11.42
CA LEU A 314 -7.63 16.07 -12.41
C LEU A 314 -7.19 17.40 -11.79
N ASP A 315 -7.20 17.55 -10.48
CA ASP A 315 -6.66 18.71 -9.81
C ASP A 315 -5.14 18.75 -9.99
N ILE A 316 -4.65 19.77 -10.69
CA ILE A 316 -3.23 19.97 -11.02
C ILE A 316 -2.30 19.98 -9.79
N ARG A 317 -2.87 20.20 -8.59
CA ARG A 317 -2.14 20.19 -7.32
C ARG A 317 -1.95 18.78 -6.77
N THR A 318 -2.66 17.79 -7.29
CA THR A 318 -2.58 16.40 -6.83
C THR A 318 -1.55 15.65 -7.67
N PRO A 319 -0.50 15.09 -7.06
CA PRO A 319 0.46 14.24 -7.79
C PRO A 319 -0.24 13.06 -8.45
N ILE A 320 0.17 12.74 -9.67
CA ILE A 320 -0.43 11.66 -10.46
C ILE A 320 -0.28 10.31 -9.76
N SER A 321 0.90 10.02 -9.21
CA SER A 321 1.18 8.81 -8.43
C SER A 321 0.25 8.68 -7.22
N GLU A 322 -0.05 9.78 -6.54
CA GLU A 322 -0.99 9.79 -5.43
C GLU A 322 -2.42 9.48 -5.89
N SER A 323 -2.84 10.04 -7.03
CA SER A 323 -4.13 9.74 -7.66
C SER A 323 -4.25 8.27 -8.03
N ARG A 324 -3.24 7.70 -8.69
CA ARG A 324 -3.20 6.28 -9.04
C ARG A 324 -3.26 5.39 -7.80
N ARG A 325 -2.44 5.66 -6.82
CA ARG A 325 -2.36 4.88 -5.58
C ARG A 325 -3.64 4.96 -4.75
N ARG A 326 -4.18 6.17 -4.55
CA ARG A 326 -5.33 6.39 -3.67
C ARG A 326 -6.66 6.01 -4.30
N HIS A 327 -6.87 6.40 -5.56
CA HIS A 327 -8.17 6.28 -6.21
C HIS A 327 -8.27 5.08 -7.16
N LEU A 328 -7.20 4.77 -7.87
CA LEU A 328 -7.12 3.61 -8.76
C LEU A 328 -6.55 2.37 -8.07
N ASN A 329 -6.01 2.52 -6.87
CA ASN A 329 -5.37 1.46 -6.07
C ASN A 329 -4.23 0.73 -6.81
N GLN A 330 -3.60 1.40 -7.77
CA GLN A 330 -2.51 0.87 -8.58
C GLN A 330 -1.17 1.00 -7.87
N ILE A 331 -0.38 -0.08 -7.87
CA ILE A 331 1.03 -0.05 -7.45
C ILE A 331 1.81 0.48 -8.65
N ASN A 332 2.26 1.72 -8.56
CA ASN A 332 2.99 2.38 -9.63
C ASN A 332 4.29 2.98 -9.09
N ALA A 333 5.42 2.45 -9.58
CA ALA A 333 6.76 2.91 -9.21
C ALA A 333 7.21 4.19 -9.91
N THR A 334 6.52 4.65 -10.94
CA THR A 334 7.18 5.37 -12.04
C THR A 334 6.65 6.75 -12.33
N GLU A 335 5.57 7.20 -11.70
CA GLU A 335 4.96 8.49 -12.05
C GLU A 335 5.37 9.67 -11.14
N ASP A 336 6.06 9.42 -10.02
CA ASP A 336 6.74 10.47 -9.24
C ASP A 336 8.13 10.80 -9.80
N ALA A 337 8.59 10.07 -10.79
CA ALA A 337 9.72 10.49 -11.58
C ALA A 337 9.38 11.79 -12.30
N PHE A 338 10.28 12.77 -12.23
CA PHE A 338 10.18 14.08 -12.94
C PHE A 338 9.81 13.92 -14.43
N VAL A 339 10.06 12.73 -15.00
CA VAL A 339 9.69 12.31 -16.36
C VAL A 339 9.20 10.87 -16.29
N ALA A 340 8.02 10.58 -16.83
CA ALA A 340 7.52 9.21 -16.91
C ALA A 340 8.48 8.32 -17.74
N PRO A 341 8.69 7.04 -17.40
CA PRO A 341 9.58 6.14 -18.14
C PRO A 341 9.26 6.08 -19.63
N THR A 342 7.98 6.04 -20.00
CA THR A 342 7.55 6.06 -21.41
C THR A 342 7.93 7.36 -22.13
N GLN A 343 7.90 8.49 -21.43
CA GLN A 343 8.37 9.78 -21.96
C GLN A 343 9.90 9.79 -22.04
N TRP A 344 10.58 9.25 -21.02
CA TRP A 344 12.03 9.08 -21.04
C TRP A 344 12.49 8.17 -22.18
N ASP A 345 11.83 7.02 -22.35
CA ASP A 345 12.12 6.09 -23.44
C ASP A 345 11.85 6.70 -24.82
N ALA A 346 10.80 7.53 -24.94
CA ALA A 346 10.51 8.25 -26.18
C ALA A 346 11.56 9.32 -26.51
N CYS A 347 12.31 9.81 -25.51
CA CYS A 347 13.42 10.74 -25.69
C CYS A 347 14.74 10.04 -26.05
N GLN A 348 14.81 8.70 -26.04
CA GLN A 348 16.02 7.97 -26.39
C GLN A 348 16.38 8.19 -27.86
N THR A 349 17.58 8.70 -28.09
CA THR A 349 18.18 8.85 -29.41
C THR A 349 19.42 7.95 -29.47
N ALA A 350 19.28 6.76 -30.06
CA ALA A 350 20.32 5.72 -30.08
C ALA A 350 21.65 6.18 -30.70
N ASP A 351 21.63 7.16 -31.61
CA ASP A 351 22.78 7.60 -32.40
C ASP A 351 23.37 8.94 -31.96
N THR A 352 22.76 9.62 -30.98
CA THR A 352 23.24 10.93 -30.52
C THR A 352 24.17 10.76 -29.32
N LYS A 353 25.42 11.22 -29.45
CA LYS A 353 26.42 11.22 -28.38
C LYS A 353 27.06 12.60 -28.25
N LEU A 354 27.57 12.87 -27.05
CA LEU A 354 28.38 14.05 -26.82
C LEU A 354 29.72 13.94 -27.53
N GLU A 355 30.10 14.97 -28.29
CA GLU A 355 31.35 15.08 -28.98
C GLU A 355 32.36 15.96 -28.23
N ARG A 356 33.63 15.80 -28.54
CA ARG A 356 34.67 16.66 -27.94
C ARG A 356 34.47 18.11 -28.31
N GLY A 357 34.40 18.98 -27.29
CA GLY A 357 34.21 20.42 -27.49
C GLY A 357 32.75 20.89 -27.44
N ASP A 358 31.80 19.94 -27.29
CA ASP A 358 30.39 20.32 -27.08
C ASP A 358 30.23 21.22 -25.86
N ARG A 359 29.33 22.19 -26.00
CA ARG A 359 28.92 23.09 -24.90
C ARG A 359 27.95 22.34 -23.99
N ILE A 360 28.36 22.06 -22.75
CA ILE A 360 27.57 21.27 -21.82
C ILE A 360 27.40 21.94 -20.47
N THR A 361 26.37 21.53 -19.75
CA THR A 361 26.27 21.68 -18.30
C THR A 361 26.53 20.34 -17.63
N LEU A 362 27.05 20.34 -16.40
CA LEU A 362 27.29 19.16 -15.59
C LEU A 362 26.38 19.15 -14.35
N GLY A 363 25.81 17.99 -14.03
CA GLY A 363 25.16 17.69 -12.79
C GLY A 363 25.87 16.51 -12.10
N PHE A 364 26.12 16.64 -10.80
CA PHE A 364 26.75 15.60 -10.00
C PHE A 364 25.93 15.41 -8.71
N ASP A 365 25.61 14.18 -8.44
CA ASP A 365 25.01 13.73 -7.20
C ASP A 365 25.94 12.68 -6.57
N GLY A 366 26.34 12.87 -5.30
CA GLY A 366 27.42 12.12 -4.70
C GLY A 366 27.10 11.52 -3.34
N SER A 367 27.21 10.20 -3.23
CA SER A 367 27.25 9.45 -1.98
C SER A 367 28.51 8.59 -1.92
N LYS A 368 29.14 8.48 -0.73
CA LYS A 368 30.29 7.58 -0.57
C LYS A 368 29.87 6.15 -0.25
N THR A 369 28.78 5.98 0.48
CA THR A 369 28.30 4.69 0.96
C THR A 369 26.76 4.68 0.96
N GLY A 370 26.17 3.52 0.70
CA GLY A 370 24.71 3.31 0.86
C GLY A 370 23.85 3.83 -0.28
N ASP A 371 24.38 4.65 -1.21
CA ASP A 371 23.66 5.18 -2.36
C ASP A 371 24.61 5.38 -3.55
N TRP A 372 24.05 5.49 -4.75
CA TRP A 372 24.79 5.67 -5.99
C TRP A 372 25.40 7.08 -6.09
N THR A 373 26.54 7.17 -6.79
CA THR A 373 27.10 8.44 -7.25
C THR A 373 26.97 8.53 -8.76
N ALA A 374 26.58 9.68 -9.30
CA ALA A 374 26.38 9.85 -10.73
C ALA A 374 26.92 11.22 -11.24
N LEU A 375 27.48 11.20 -12.43
CA LEU A 375 27.84 12.40 -13.20
C LEU A 375 27.09 12.40 -14.53
N VAL A 376 26.32 13.45 -14.77
CA VAL A 376 25.48 13.65 -15.95
C VAL A 376 25.88 14.92 -16.67
N ALA A 377 25.86 14.88 -17.99
CA ALA A 377 26.06 16.05 -18.85
C ALA A 377 24.78 16.35 -19.65
N CYS A 378 24.50 17.62 -19.85
CA CYS A 378 23.45 18.08 -20.75
C CYS A 378 24.05 19.04 -21.79
N ARG A 379 23.88 18.73 -23.08
CA ARG A 379 24.31 19.60 -24.17
C ARG A 379 23.39 20.83 -24.25
N VAL A 380 23.98 22.01 -24.32
CA VAL A 380 23.26 23.28 -24.24
C VAL A 380 22.42 23.55 -25.49
N ASP A 381 22.90 23.08 -26.65
CA ASP A 381 22.33 23.47 -27.94
C ASP A 381 21.01 22.74 -28.26
N ASP A 382 20.79 21.55 -27.78
CA ASP A 382 19.60 20.71 -28.04
C ASP A 382 19.00 20.00 -26.79
N GLY A 383 19.62 20.21 -25.63
CA GLY A 383 19.13 19.57 -24.39
C GLY A 383 19.45 18.07 -24.30
N HIS A 384 20.32 17.51 -25.18
CA HIS A 384 20.68 16.10 -25.09
C HIS A 384 21.36 15.78 -23.76
N ILE A 385 20.77 14.85 -23.00
CA ILE A 385 21.27 14.40 -21.68
C ILE A 385 22.02 13.08 -21.86
N GLN A 386 23.22 13.00 -21.29
CA GLN A 386 24.02 11.79 -21.29
C GLN A 386 24.60 11.51 -19.91
N LEU A 387 24.39 10.29 -19.42
CA LEU A 387 25.10 9.76 -18.25
C LEU A 387 26.56 9.55 -18.63
N LEU A 388 27.47 10.29 -17.99
CA LEU A 388 28.91 10.13 -18.22
C LEU A 388 29.44 8.93 -17.45
N LYS A 389 29.06 8.80 -16.17
CA LYS A 389 29.35 7.63 -15.36
C LYS A 389 28.45 7.59 -14.12
N ALA A 390 28.12 6.36 -13.69
CA ALA A 390 27.53 6.07 -12.39
C ALA A 390 28.42 5.06 -11.63
N TRP A 391 28.40 5.15 -10.32
CA TRP A 391 29.14 4.27 -9.41
C TRP A 391 28.14 3.71 -8.39
N ASN A 392 27.97 2.38 -8.40
CA ASN A 392 27.26 1.67 -7.36
C ASN A 392 28.26 1.27 -6.27
N PRO A 393 28.12 1.66 -5.01
CA PRO A 393 29.06 1.28 -3.96
C PRO A 393 29.22 -0.25 -3.81
N GLU A 394 28.18 -1.04 -4.10
CA GLU A 394 28.27 -2.51 -4.03
C GLU A 394 29.31 -3.09 -5.00
N ASP A 395 29.51 -2.46 -6.17
CA ASP A 395 30.49 -2.89 -7.17
C ASP A 395 31.95 -2.66 -6.70
N TYR A 396 32.13 -1.86 -5.64
CA TYR A 396 33.42 -1.44 -5.11
C TYR A 396 33.61 -1.82 -3.64
N GLY A 397 32.90 -2.85 -3.16
CA GLY A 397 33.05 -3.33 -1.78
C GLY A 397 32.37 -2.45 -0.71
N GLY A 398 31.36 -1.67 -1.10
CA GLY A 398 30.52 -0.87 -0.20
C GLY A 398 30.90 0.62 -0.15
N GLU A 399 31.93 1.05 -0.85
CA GLU A 399 32.36 2.45 -0.89
C GLU A 399 32.75 2.90 -2.31
N VAL A 400 32.24 4.06 -2.73
CA VAL A 400 32.50 4.65 -4.05
C VAL A 400 33.97 5.11 -4.13
N PRO A 401 34.73 4.74 -5.19
CA PRO A 401 36.11 5.16 -5.36
C PRO A 401 36.23 6.64 -5.74
N THR A 402 36.40 7.50 -4.74
CA THR A 402 36.39 8.96 -4.89
C THR A 402 37.48 9.50 -5.84
N GLU A 403 38.64 8.81 -5.95
CA GLU A 403 39.70 9.19 -6.91
C GLU A 403 39.26 8.93 -8.36
N ASP A 404 38.51 7.86 -8.61
CA ASP A 404 37.96 7.60 -9.95
C ASP A 404 36.87 8.64 -10.30
N VAL A 405 36.08 9.04 -9.33
CA VAL A 405 35.10 10.11 -9.49
C VAL A 405 35.81 11.43 -9.86
N ASP A 406 36.85 11.82 -9.13
CA ASP A 406 37.67 13.02 -9.45
C ASP A 406 38.23 12.99 -10.87
N THR A 407 38.78 11.82 -11.25
CA THR A 407 39.34 11.62 -12.59
C THR A 407 38.31 11.82 -13.69
N VAL A 408 37.09 11.29 -13.52
CA VAL A 408 36.00 11.41 -14.49
C VAL A 408 35.47 12.85 -14.57
N VAL A 409 35.30 13.50 -13.42
CA VAL A 409 34.88 14.94 -13.39
C VAL A 409 35.90 15.80 -14.12
N ARG A 410 37.21 15.67 -13.81
CA ARG A 410 38.28 16.45 -14.49
C ARG A 410 38.34 16.13 -15.98
N SER A 411 38.18 14.87 -16.36
CA SER A 411 38.10 14.47 -17.77
C SER A 411 36.97 15.15 -18.52
N ALA A 412 35.81 15.30 -17.88
CA ALA A 412 34.67 16.02 -18.49
C ALA A 412 35.01 17.48 -18.75
N PHE A 413 35.63 18.20 -17.81
CA PHE A 413 36.11 19.58 -18.02
C PHE A 413 37.18 19.71 -19.12
N ASN A 414 38.02 18.69 -19.30
CA ASN A 414 39.04 18.67 -20.33
C ASN A 414 38.52 18.29 -21.73
N ARG A 415 37.44 17.53 -21.78
CA ARG A 415 36.86 17.02 -23.03
C ARG A 415 35.83 17.95 -23.63
N TYR A 416 35.05 18.62 -22.80
CA TYR A 416 33.91 19.42 -23.20
C TYR A 416 34.09 20.89 -22.81
N GLN A 417 33.32 21.77 -23.46
CA GLN A 417 33.20 23.15 -23.05
C GLN A 417 32.11 23.28 -21.98
N VAL A 418 32.47 23.07 -20.71
CA VAL A 418 31.55 23.17 -19.58
C VAL A 418 31.19 24.66 -19.37
N VAL A 419 29.91 24.99 -19.52
CA VAL A 419 29.41 26.37 -19.34
C VAL A 419 28.82 26.62 -17.96
N ALA A 420 28.37 25.56 -17.29
CA ALA A 420 27.94 25.55 -15.89
C ALA A 420 28.06 24.15 -15.28
N ALA A 421 28.24 24.07 -13.96
CA ALA A 421 28.24 22.81 -13.24
C ALA A 421 27.53 22.98 -11.88
N ARG A 422 26.77 21.98 -11.49
CA ARG A 422 26.15 21.87 -10.16
C ARG A 422 26.57 20.56 -9.51
N PHE A 423 27.00 20.63 -8.26
CA PHE A 423 27.48 19.50 -7.50
C PHE A 423 26.79 19.46 -6.15
N ASP A 424 26.29 18.27 -5.76
CA ASP A 424 25.95 18.04 -4.36
C ASP A 424 27.24 18.01 -3.55
N VAL A 425 27.24 18.78 -2.47
CA VAL A 425 28.42 18.96 -1.63
C VAL A 425 28.53 17.85 -0.59
N ARG A 426 27.41 17.23 -0.23
CA ARG A 426 27.36 16.24 0.85
C ARG A 426 28.27 15.06 0.55
N MET A 427 29.12 14.71 1.52
CA MET A 427 30.13 13.62 1.45
C MET A 427 31.31 13.84 0.47
N PHE A 428 31.24 14.83 -0.44
CA PHE A 428 32.30 15.16 -1.40
C PHE A 428 32.92 16.54 -1.19
N GLU A 429 32.77 17.13 -0.01
CA GLU A 429 33.16 18.52 0.31
C GLU A 429 34.56 18.88 -0.19
N SER A 430 35.58 18.05 0.14
CA SER A 430 36.97 18.31 -0.26
C SER A 430 37.21 18.28 -1.76
N TYR A 431 36.51 17.42 -2.48
CA TYR A 431 36.60 17.34 -3.95
C TYR A 431 35.85 18.49 -4.60
N VAL A 432 34.65 18.83 -4.14
CA VAL A 432 33.86 19.95 -4.64
C VAL A 432 34.58 21.28 -4.41
N ASP A 433 35.27 21.46 -3.28
CA ASP A 433 36.12 22.62 -2.99
C ASP A 433 37.32 22.69 -3.96
N ALA A 434 37.96 21.56 -4.27
CA ALA A 434 39.03 21.50 -5.25
C ALA A 434 38.55 21.83 -6.66
N TRP A 435 37.44 21.22 -7.11
CA TRP A 435 36.83 21.53 -8.42
C TRP A 435 36.37 22.97 -8.51
N THR A 436 35.75 23.51 -7.46
CA THR A 436 35.32 24.91 -7.40
C THR A 436 36.51 25.85 -7.53
N ARG A 437 37.63 25.59 -6.87
CA ARG A 437 38.84 26.38 -6.98
C ARG A 437 39.45 26.32 -8.39
N ASP A 438 39.50 25.12 -8.97
CA ASP A 438 40.16 24.88 -10.26
C ASP A 438 39.30 25.39 -11.43
N TYR A 439 37.97 25.38 -11.31
CA TYR A 439 37.00 25.78 -12.35
C TYR A 439 36.08 26.93 -11.94
N ARG A 440 36.57 27.85 -11.14
CA ARG A 440 35.88 28.94 -10.42
C ARG A 440 34.86 29.77 -11.20
N LYS A 441 35.03 29.91 -12.50
CA LYS A 441 34.15 30.71 -13.35
C LYS A 441 32.89 29.97 -13.83
N LEU A 442 32.87 28.67 -13.70
CA LEU A 442 31.90 27.77 -14.33
C LEU A 442 31.01 27.03 -13.34
N MET A 443 31.35 27.07 -12.05
CA MET A 443 30.65 26.28 -11.04
C MET A 443 29.67 27.14 -10.23
N LYS A 444 28.42 26.70 -10.15
CA LYS A 444 27.46 27.14 -9.14
C LYS A 444 27.27 25.98 -8.16
N VAL A 445 27.80 26.13 -6.96
CA VAL A 445 27.55 25.19 -5.86
C VAL A 445 26.21 25.52 -5.24
N ASN A 446 25.28 24.58 -5.23
CA ASN A 446 24.12 24.68 -4.36
C ASN A 446 24.50 24.03 -3.01
N ALA A 447 24.63 24.84 -1.98
CA ALA A 447 24.48 24.37 -0.63
C ALA A 447 22.99 24.13 -0.40
N SER A 448 22.57 22.87 -0.35
CA SER A 448 21.25 22.48 0.11
C SER A 448 21.38 21.90 1.51
#